data_b9355bc21e57c8ca70f9d6d074772edd
#
_entry.id   b9355bc21e57c8ca70f9d6d074772edd
#
_cell.length_a   1.000
_cell.length_b   1.000
_cell.length_c   1.000
_cell.angle_alpha   90.00
_cell.angle_beta   90.00
_cell.angle_gamma   90.00
#
_symmetry.space_group_name_H-M   'P 1'
#
loop_
_entity.id
_entity.type
_entity.pdbx_description
1 polymer ?
#
loop_
_entity_poly.entity_id
_entity_poly.type
_entity_poly.pdbx_seq_one_letter_code
_entity_poly.pdbx_strand_id
1 'polypeptide(L)'
;ARALGDLARERWFRATSERVVAVEAETDPWPDNVEPDLLDTPVGVARTEPAWAGRAEVRENEAFHLDAIRRARRLIYLENQYFTSPKIAEALAKRLAEPDSPEVVLVSTGGSPSWFDQMTMDTARSEVLFRLEQADRNNRFFAFAPHTMGGERIIVHAKVSIYDDEVLRIGSTNLNNRSFGFDTECDVAAVPVTDAGRAAIQRFRHRTIGHWIGESADEFAAAEALVESAGEAIQRFDTGRMQTLGATPPSSIERFIAEFQLGDPTSPADAFRPWKRRSPSHRNRPRISS
;
A
#
# COMPACT_ATOMS: atom_id res chain seq x y z
N ALA A 1 -14.85 5.87 15.80
CA ALA A 1 -15.87 6.60 15.02
C ALA A 1 -15.74 8.12 15.18
N ARG A 2 -15.65 8.69 16.40
CA ARG A 2 -15.64 10.16 16.64
C ARG A 2 -14.54 10.87 15.84
N ALA A 3 -13.29 10.43 15.93
CA ALA A 3 -12.15 11.06 15.21
C ALA A 3 -12.35 11.13 13.69
N LEU A 4 -12.91 10.09 13.07
CA LEU A 4 -13.24 10.11 11.63
C LEU A 4 -14.37 11.07 11.32
N GLY A 5 -15.39 11.13 12.17
CA GLY A 5 -16.49 12.08 12.04
C GLY A 5 -16.00 13.54 12.18
N ASP A 6 -15.09 13.81 13.11
CA ASP A 6 -14.50 15.14 13.28
C ASP A 6 -13.66 15.54 12.06
N LEU A 7 -12.86 14.61 11.52
CA LEU A 7 -12.08 14.83 10.30
C LEU A 7 -12.97 15.13 9.10
N ALA A 8 -14.08 14.37 8.93
CA ALA A 8 -15.02 14.58 7.84
C ALA A 8 -15.70 15.98 7.94
N ARG A 9 -16.16 16.36 9.15
CA ARG A 9 -16.75 17.69 9.40
C ARG A 9 -15.76 18.82 9.19
N GLU A 10 -14.49 18.63 9.59
CA GLU A 10 -13.44 19.61 9.35
C GLU A 10 -13.19 19.80 7.86
N ARG A 11 -13.08 18.71 7.09
CA ARG A 11 -12.88 18.78 5.63
C ARG A 11 -14.06 19.43 4.93
N TRP A 12 -15.29 19.12 5.36
CA TRP A 12 -16.51 19.79 4.89
C TRP A 12 -16.48 21.29 5.16
N PHE A 13 -16.20 21.67 6.41
CA PHE A 13 -16.10 23.09 6.79
C PHE A 13 -15.06 23.85 5.95
N ARG A 14 -13.92 23.24 5.68
CA ARG A 14 -12.88 23.83 4.82
C ARG A 14 -13.35 24.07 3.39
N ALA A 15 -14.14 23.14 2.85
CA ALA A 15 -14.63 23.23 1.47
C ALA A 15 -15.80 24.21 1.30
N THR A 16 -16.68 24.30 2.30
CA THR A 16 -17.98 24.97 2.17
C THR A 16 -18.17 26.16 3.11
N SER A 17 -17.34 26.29 4.15
CA SER A 17 -17.53 27.18 5.32
C SER A 17 -18.78 26.86 6.16
N GLU A 18 -19.45 25.74 5.89
CA GLU A 18 -20.61 25.28 6.65
C GLU A 18 -20.16 24.42 7.84
N ARG A 19 -20.70 24.70 9.03
CA ARG A 19 -20.44 23.90 10.23
C ARG A 19 -21.53 22.85 10.41
N VAL A 20 -21.14 21.58 10.24
CA VAL A 20 -22.01 20.43 10.53
C VAL A 20 -21.83 20.00 11.98
N VAL A 21 -22.92 19.96 12.73
CA VAL A 21 -22.95 19.51 14.12
C VAL A 21 -22.86 17.99 14.17
N ALA A 22 -22.10 17.47 15.14
CA ALA A 22 -22.08 16.03 15.39
C ALA A 22 -23.44 15.55 15.88
N VAL A 23 -23.95 14.50 15.28
CA VAL A 23 -25.18 13.84 15.73
C VAL A 23 -24.74 12.69 16.65
N GLU A 24 -25.29 12.64 17.85
CA GLU A 24 -25.12 11.48 18.72
C GLU A 24 -26.11 10.40 18.27
N ALA A 25 -25.59 9.21 18.01
CA ALA A 25 -26.45 8.06 17.69
C ALA A 25 -27.15 7.60 18.98
N GLU A 26 -28.47 7.45 18.93
CA GLU A 26 -29.28 6.94 20.05
C GLU A 26 -29.09 5.41 20.21
N THR A 27 -28.65 4.73 19.15
CA THR A 27 -28.43 3.28 19.11
C THR A 27 -27.07 2.99 18.47
N ASP A 28 -26.53 1.78 18.70
CA ASP A 28 -25.36 1.31 18.00
C ASP A 28 -25.68 1.12 16.50
N PRO A 29 -25.02 1.85 15.59
CA PRO A 29 -25.25 1.74 14.16
C PRO A 29 -24.61 0.51 13.52
N TRP A 30 -23.93 -0.37 14.30
CA TRP A 30 -23.34 -1.58 13.76
C TRP A 30 -24.40 -2.53 13.22
N PRO A 31 -24.26 -3.07 11.98
CA PRO A 31 -25.25 -3.98 11.42
C PRO A 31 -25.32 -5.31 12.20
N ASP A 32 -26.53 -5.74 12.54
CA ASP A 32 -26.77 -6.98 13.32
C ASP A 32 -26.26 -8.25 12.63
N ASN A 33 -26.13 -8.22 11.29
CA ASN A 33 -25.70 -9.37 10.48
C ASN A 33 -24.20 -9.36 10.17
N VAL A 34 -23.42 -8.47 10.77
CA VAL A 34 -21.97 -8.35 10.56
C VAL A 34 -21.25 -8.63 11.86
N GLU A 35 -20.59 -9.78 11.95
CA GLU A 35 -19.68 -10.09 13.04
C GLU A 35 -18.40 -9.25 12.92
N PRO A 36 -18.00 -8.51 13.97
CA PRO A 36 -16.77 -7.74 13.92
C PRO A 36 -15.54 -8.67 13.98
N ASP A 37 -14.59 -8.47 13.07
CA ASP A 37 -13.32 -9.21 13.10
C ASP A 37 -12.45 -8.84 14.31
N LEU A 38 -12.49 -7.58 14.74
CA LEU A 38 -11.71 -7.05 15.86
C LEU A 38 -12.60 -6.32 16.85
N LEU A 39 -12.50 -6.69 18.12
CA LEU A 39 -13.16 -6.02 19.26
C LEU A 39 -12.11 -5.36 20.14
N ASP A 40 -12.49 -4.27 20.82
CA ASP A 40 -11.67 -3.58 21.82
C ASP A 40 -10.22 -3.32 21.37
N THR A 41 -10.04 -3.04 20.09
CA THR A 41 -8.73 -2.87 19.47
C THR A 41 -8.40 -1.39 19.32
N PRO A 42 -7.20 -0.94 19.75
CA PRO A 42 -6.72 0.40 19.45
C PRO A 42 -6.66 0.66 17.97
N VAL A 43 -7.24 1.77 17.53
CA VAL A 43 -7.27 2.20 16.13
C VAL A 43 -6.66 3.60 16.02
N GLY A 44 -5.59 3.70 15.24
CA GLY A 44 -4.99 4.97 14.83
C GLY A 44 -5.61 5.49 13.53
N VAL A 45 -5.58 6.81 13.34
CA VAL A 45 -5.92 7.47 12.08
C VAL A 45 -4.68 8.15 11.54
N ALA A 46 -4.34 7.87 10.27
CA ALA A 46 -3.25 8.51 9.56
C ALA A 46 -3.79 9.27 8.35
N ARG A 47 -3.22 10.46 8.08
CA ARG A 47 -3.70 11.36 7.03
C ARG A 47 -2.59 11.73 6.08
N THR A 48 -2.99 12.05 4.85
CA THR A 48 -2.20 12.85 3.92
C THR A 48 -3.00 14.10 3.56
N GLU A 49 -2.36 15.25 3.66
CA GLU A 49 -2.91 16.52 3.20
C GLU A 49 -1.77 17.35 2.56
N PRO A 50 -1.95 17.88 1.35
CA PRO A 50 -0.93 18.73 0.74
C PRO A 50 -0.85 20.08 1.48
N ALA A 51 0.30 20.75 1.38
CA ALA A 51 0.40 22.15 1.79
C ALA A 51 -0.50 23.01 0.89
N TRP A 52 -1.47 23.69 1.47
CA TRP A 52 -2.44 24.51 0.73
C TRP A 52 -2.99 25.66 1.58
N ALA A 53 -3.17 26.82 0.98
CA ALA A 53 -3.80 27.99 1.60
C ALA A 53 -3.20 28.36 2.99
N GLY A 54 -1.86 28.35 3.09
CA GLY A 54 -1.15 28.68 4.34
C GLY A 54 -1.08 27.57 5.38
N ARG A 55 -1.57 26.37 5.07
CA ARG A 55 -1.55 25.20 5.95
C ARG A 55 -0.35 24.33 5.61
N ALA A 56 0.27 23.79 6.65
CA ALA A 56 1.37 22.83 6.51
C ALA A 56 0.85 21.50 5.94
N GLU A 57 1.72 20.81 5.20
CA GLU A 57 1.45 19.46 4.74
C GLU A 57 1.36 18.47 5.91
N VAL A 58 0.56 17.43 5.73
CA VAL A 58 0.46 16.27 6.61
C VAL A 58 0.88 15.03 5.85
N ARG A 59 1.84 14.27 6.35
CA ARG A 59 2.42 13.06 5.74
C ARG A 59 2.40 11.86 6.69
N GLU A 60 1.34 11.73 7.48
CA GLU A 60 1.20 10.66 8.47
C GLU A 60 1.19 9.28 7.82
N ASN A 61 0.56 9.14 6.64
CA ASN A 61 0.54 7.87 5.90
C ASN A 61 1.92 7.43 5.41
N GLU A 62 2.72 8.36 4.86
CA GLU A 62 4.10 8.05 4.44
C GLU A 62 4.93 7.59 5.66
N ALA A 63 4.87 8.36 6.76
CA ALA A 63 5.61 8.05 7.98
C ALA A 63 5.19 6.70 8.58
N PHE A 64 3.88 6.41 8.61
CA PHE A 64 3.35 5.13 9.08
C PHE A 64 3.91 3.95 8.29
N HIS A 65 3.82 3.98 6.96
CA HIS A 65 4.32 2.89 6.12
C HIS A 65 5.83 2.68 6.29
N LEU A 66 6.62 3.75 6.31
CA LEU A 66 8.07 3.65 6.48
C LEU A 66 8.44 3.07 7.86
N ASP A 67 7.73 3.45 8.92
CA ASP A 67 7.95 2.91 10.26
C ASP A 67 7.53 1.44 10.36
N ALA A 68 6.37 1.08 9.80
CA ALA A 68 5.87 -0.29 9.78
C ALA A 68 6.79 -1.24 8.99
N ILE A 69 7.26 -0.83 7.81
CA ILE A 69 8.25 -1.61 7.01
C ILE A 69 9.55 -1.81 7.80
N ARG A 70 10.04 -0.76 8.47
CA ARG A 70 11.25 -0.84 9.28
C ARG A 70 11.13 -1.83 10.44
N ARG A 71 9.94 -1.94 11.04
CA ARG A 71 9.66 -2.78 12.21
C ARG A 71 9.33 -4.22 11.87
N ALA A 72 8.76 -4.46 10.69
CA ALA A 72 8.34 -5.79 10.26
C ALA A 72 9.48 -6.81 10.35
N ARG A 73 9.18 -8.01 10.82
CA ARG A 73 10.16 -9.07 11.03
C ARG A 73 9.89 -10.33 10.23
N ARG A 74 8.62 -10.64 10.00
CA ARG A 74 8.19 -11.90 9.40
C ARG A 74 7.54 -11.70 8.04
N LEU A 75 6.53 -10.83 7.96
CA LEU A 75 5.69 -10.69 6.78
C LEU A 75 5.22 -9.24 6.59
N ILE A 76 5.33 -8.78 5.37
CA ILE A 76 4.70 -7.55 4.86
C ILE A 76 3.75 -7.96 3.74
N TYR A 77 2.44 -7.90 3.99
CA TYR A 77 1.40 -8.15 2.99
C TYR A 77 0.79 -6.83 2.52
N LEU A 78 0.75 -6.61 1.22
CA LEU A 78 0.29 -5.36 0.61
C LEU A 78 -0.71 -5.65 -0.51
N GLU A 79 -1.92 -5.05 -0.43
CA GLU A 79 -2.83 -4.93 -1.57
C GLU A 79 -2.93 -3.49 -1.98
N ASN A 80 -2.55 -3.16 -3.20
CA ASN A 80 -2.56 -1.78 -3.65
C ASN A 80 -2.68 -1.66 -5.17
N GLN A 81 -3.47 -0.70 -5.62
CA GLN A 81 -3.65 -0.40 -7.03
C GLN A 81 -2.35 0.10 -7.67
N TYR A 82 -1.67 1.04 -7.02
CA TYR A 82 -0.45 1.68 -7.49
C TYR A 82 0.70 1.42 -6.52
N PHE A 83 1.82 0.97 -7.06
CA PHE A 83 3.02 0.66 -6.29
C PHE A 83 4.23 1.30 -6.97
N THR A 84 4.35 2.63 -6.82
CA THR A 84 5.30 3.46 -7.58
C THR A 84 6.17 4.36 -6.70
N SER A 85 5.95 4.37 -5.36
CA SER A 85 6.71 5.24 -4.46
C SER A 85 8.17 4.82 -4.35
N PRO A 86 9.14 5.68 -4.74
CA PRO A 86 10.56 5.39 -4.60
C PRO A 86 11.01 5.23 -3.14
N LYS A 87 10.36 5.92 -2.20
CA LYS A 87 10.69 5.82 -0.78
C LYS A 87 10.27 4.48 -0.19
N ILE A 88 9.07 3.99 -0.55
CA ILE A 88 8.60 2.65 -0.15
C ILE A 88 9.49 1.59 -0.79
N ALA A 89 9.78 1.71 -2.09
CA ALA A 89 10.69 0.81 -2.79
C ALA A 89 12.06 0.75 -2.13
N GLU A 90 12.63 1.89 -1.74
CA GLU A 90 13.92 1.93 -1.04
C GLU A 90 13.86 1.27 0.33
N ALA A 91 12.80 1.53 1.10
CA ALA A 91 12.63 0.92 2.42
C ALA A 91 12.50 -0.61 2.33
N LEU A 92 11.68 -1.12 1.40
CA LEU A 92 11.52 -2.56 1.16
C LEU A 92 12.80 -3.21 0.62
N ALA A 93 13.49 -2.56 -0.34
CA ALA A 93 14.74 -3.07 -0.88
C ALA A 93 15.83 -3.20 0.20
N LYS A 94 15.92 -2.27 1.14
CA LYS A 94 16.82 -2.38 2.30
C LYS A 94 16.50 -3.58 3.16
N ARG A 95 15.20 -3.81 3.42
CA ARG A 95 14.75 -4.98 4.22
C ARG A 95 15.04 -6.30 3.52
N LEU A 96 14.74 -6.41 2.21
CA LEU A 96 14.96 -7.61 1.42
C LEU A 96 16.46 -7.96 1.27
N ALA A 97 17.36 -6.99 1.38
CA ALA A 97 18.78 -7.20 1.35
C ALA A 97 19.38 -7.71 2.70
N GLU A 98 18.60 -7.70 3.78
CA GLU A 98 19.04 -8.18 5.09
C GLU A 98 19.07 -9.72 5.14
N PRO A 99 19.97 -10.33 5.93
CA PRO A 99 20.00 -11.80 6.09
C PRO A 99 18.68 -12.37 6.60
N ASP A 100 18.08 -11.70 7.60
CA ASP A 100 16.80 -12.08 8.22
C ASP A 100 15.65 -11.21 7.66
N SER A 101 15.55 -11.14 6.33
CA SER A 101 14.55 -10.31 5.67
C SER A 101 13.13 -10.82 5.94
N PRO A 102 12.16 -9.94 6.19
CA PRO A 102 10.75 -10.33 6.17
C PRO A 102 10.37 -10.77 4.76
N GLU A 103 9.38 -11.63 4.68
CA GLU A 103 8.69 -11.90 3.42
C GLU A 103 7.87 -10.68 2.99
N VAL A 104 7.87 -10.36 1.70
CA VAL A 104 7.06 -9.28 1.12
C VAL A 104 6.14 -9.86 0.05
N VAL A 105 4.84 -9.80 0.28
CA VAL A 105 3.82 -10.25 -0.66
C VAL A 105 3.02 -9.05 -1.14
N LEU A 106 3.07 -8.77 -2.43
CA LEU A 106 2.32 -7.70 -3.09
C LEU A 106 1.23 -8.28 -3.98
N VAL A 107 -0.01 -7.85 -3.79
CA VAL A 107 -1.13 -8.06 -4.71
C VAL A 107 -1.48 -6.72 -5.36
N SER A 108 -1.33 -6.63 -6.69
CA SER A 108 -1.55 -5.38 -7.42
C SER A 108 -2.21 -5.62 -8.76
N THR A 109 -2.73 -4.57 -9.38
CA THR A 109 -3.33 -4.63 -10.71
C THR A 109 -2.30 -5.04 -11.77
N GLY A 110 -2.59 -6.03 -12.60
CA GLY A 110 -1.68 -6.54 -13.64
C GLY A 110 -1.43 -5.56 -14.80
N GLY A 111 -2.24 -4.52 -14.93
CA GLY A 111 -2.10 -3.43 -15.91
C GLY A 111 -3.19 -2.40 -15.70
N SER A 112 -2.85 -1.15 -15.85
CA SER A 112 -3.78 -0.02 -15.67
C SER A 112 -4.79 0.04 -16.81
N PRO A 113 -6.05 0.48 -16.57
CA PRO A 113 -7.09 0.50 -17.61
C PRO A 113 -6.87 1.62 -18.63
N SER A 114 -6.23 2.72 -18.27
CA SER A 114 -5.99 3.85 -19.15
C SER A 114 -4.60 3.78 -19.80
N TRP A 115 -4.52 4.19 -21.07
CA TRP A 115 -3.24 4.26 -21.80
C TRP A 115 -2.22 5.17 -21.10
N PHE A 116 -2.68 6.29 -20.53
CA PHE A 116 -1.80 7.22 -19.82
C PHE A 116 -1.22 6.59 -18.54
N ASP A 117 -2.06 5.90 -17.76
CA ASP A 117 -1.60 5.20 -16.55
C ASP A 117 -0.68 4.03 -16.90
N GLN A 118 -0.95 3.30 -18.00
CA GLN A 118 -0.04 2.26 -18.49
C GLN A 118 1.35 2.84 -18.78
N MET A 119 1.41 3.96 -19.48
CA MET A 119 2.67 4.59 -19.86
C MET A 119 3.41 5.23 -18.67
N THR A 120 2.71 5.67 -17.62
CA THR A 120 3.31 6.36 -16.48
C THR A 120 3.39 5.49 -15.23
N MET A 121 2.27 4.95 -14.77
CA MET A 121 2.18 4.23 -13.50
C MET A 121 2.69 2.79 -13.63
N ASP A 122 2.34 2.08 -14.73
CA ASP A 122 2.80 0.70 -14.93
C ASP A 122 4.31 0.67 -15.19
N THR A 123 4.83 1.66 -15.93
CA THR A 123 6.28 1.83 -16.13
C THR A 123 7.01 2.07 -14.80
N ALA A 124 6.52 3.01 -13.99
CA ALA A 124 7.11 3.29 -12.68
C ALA A 124 7.02 2.09 -11.74
N ARG A 125 5.91 1.34 -11.78
CA ARG A 125 5.77 0.10 -11.01
C ARG A 125 6.78 -0.96 -11.45
N SER A 126 6.95 -1.17 -12.76
CA SER A 126 7.92 -2.14 -13.30
C SER A 126 9.34 -1.85 -12.81
N GLU A 127 9.75 -0.58 -12.76
CA GLU A 127 11.06 -0.18 -12.22
C GLU A 127 11.16 -0.49 -10.72
N VAL A 128 10.10 -0.22 -9.95
CA VAL A 128 10.07 -0.56 -8.51
C VAL A 128 10.18 -2.06 -8.31
N LEU A 129 9.39 -2.87 -9.03
CA LEU A 129 9.45 -4.33 -8.94
C LEU A 129 10.83 -4.86 -9.30
N PHE A 130 11.42 -4.40 -10.40
CA PHE A 130 12.78 -4.77 -10.80
C PHE A 130 13.79 -4.47 -9.71
N ARG A 131 13.71 -3.30 -9.08
CA ARG A 131 14.59 -2.92 -7.97
C ARG A 131 14.43 -3.85 -6.77
N LEU A 132 13.21 -4.27 -6.44
CA LEU A 132 12.95 -5.18 -5.31
C LEU A 132 13.47 -6.59 -5.61
N GLU A 133 13.24 -7.11 -6.83
CA GLU A 133 13.80 -8.39 -7.27
C GLU A 133 15.33 -8.41 -7.21
N GLN A 134 16.01 -7.31 -7.61
CA GLN A 134 17.47 -7.21 -7.51
C GLN A 134 17.99 -7.12 -6.06
N ALA A 135 17.18 -6.60 -5.14
CA ALA A 135 17.55 -6.49 -3.73
C ALA A 135 17.25 -7.77 -2.94
N ASP A 136 16.34 -8.59 -3.45
CA ASP A 136 15.93 -9.83 -2.79
C ASP A 136 17.01 -10.90 -2.87
N ARG A 137 17.68 -11.16 -1.74
CA ARG A 137 18.76 -12.14 -1.64
C ARG A 137 18.31 -13.52 -1.14
N ASN A 138 17.10 -13.58 -0.61
CA ASN A 138 16.61 -14.74 0.13
C ASN A 138 15.34 -15.34 -0.49
N ASN A 139 14.94 -14.91 -1.70
CA ASN A 139 13.68 -15.30 -2.37
C ASN A 139 12.45 -15.03 -1.48
N ARG A 140 12.38 -13.83 -0.92
CA ARG A 140 11.33 -13.39 0.00
C ARG A 140 10.38 -12.35 -0.62
N PHE A 141 10.56 -11.99 -1.87
CA PHE A 141 9.69 -11.03 -2.57
C PHE A 141 8.78 -11.73 -3.56
N PHE A 142 7.49 -11.58 -3.37
CA PHE A 142 6.44 -12.14 -4.23
C PHE A 142 5.50 -11.03 -4.67
N ALA A 143 5.24 -10.93 -5.96
CA ALA A 143 4.29 -9.98 -6.51
C ALA A 143 3.30 -10.70 -7.45
N PHE A 144 2.01 -10.43 -7.24
CA PHE A 144 0.92 -11.11 -7.94
C PHE A 144 -0.09 -10.12 -8.53
N ALA A 145 -0.67 -10.51 -9.66
CA ALA A 145 -1.80 -9.84 -10.27
C ALA A 145 -2.99 -10.81 -10.35
N PRO A 146 -4.15 -10.46 -9.75
CA PRO A 146 -5.32 -11.33 -9.80
C PRO A 146 -6.02 -11.27 -11.15
N HIS A 147 -6.59 -12.42 -11.54
CA HIS A 147 -7.36 -12.62 -12.77
C HIS A 147 -8.67 -13.34 -12.47
N THR A 148 -9.67 -13.14 -13.32
CA THR A 148 -10.90 -13.93 -13.28
C THR A 148 -10.63 -15.38 -13.73
N MET A 149 -11.59 -16.27 -13.48
CA MET A 149 -11.55 -17.64 -14.03
C MET A 149 -11.43 -17.67 -15.56
N GLY A 150 -11.89 -16.64 -16.26
CA GLY A 150 -11.76 -16.48 -17.70
C GLY A 150 -10.41 -15.90 -18.14
N GLY A 151 -9.49 -15.62 -17.21
CA GLY A 151 -8.17 -15.05 -17.52
C GLY A 151 -8.18 -13.51 -17.69
N GLU A 152 -9.30 -12.85 -17.41
CA GLU A 152 -9.37 -11.38 -17.49
C GLU A 152 -8.70 -10.75 -16.27
N ARG A 153 -8.04 -9.61 -16.47
CA ARG A 153 -7.36 -8.88 -15.39
C ARG A 153 -8.37 -8.28 -14.40
N ILE A 154 -8.11 -8.41 -13.11
CA ILE A 154 -8.88 -7.74 -12.06
C ILE A 154 -8.15 -6.46 -11.64
N ILE A 155 -8.89 -5.36 -11.54
CA ILE A 155 -8.38 -4.11 -10.98
C ILE A 155 -8.42 -4.21 -9.47
N VAL A 156 -7.25 -4.29 -8.84
CA VAL A 156 -7.11 -4.25 -7.38
C VAL A 156 -7.27 -2.81 -6.92
N HIS A 157 -8.45 -2.45 -6.40
CA HIS A 157 -8.68 -1.11 -5.86
C HIS A 157 -8.55 -1.06 -4.33
N ALA A 158 -8.18 -2.16 -3.70
CA ALA A 158 -7.90 -2.25 -2.28
C ALA A 158 -6.65 -1.42 -1.91
N LYS A 159 -6.65 -0.87 -0.71
CA LYS A 159 -5.49 -0.26 -0.06
C LYS A 159 -5.39 -0.85 1.34
N VAL A 160 -4.84 -2.06 1.38
CA VAL A 160 -4.68 -2.87 2.58
C VAL A 160 -3.20 -3.14 2.79
N SER A 161 -2.75 -3.03 4.02
CA SER A 161 -1.38 -3.41 4.40
C SER A 161 -1.40 -4.13 5.74
N ILE A 162 -0.73 -5.27 5.82
CA ILE A 162 -0.61 -6.06 7.05
C ILE A 162 0.88 -6.27 7.32
N TYR A 163 1.29 -6.01 8.55
CA TYR A 163 2.67 -6.18 9.01
C TYR A 163 2.69 -7.16 10.17
N ASP A 164 3.34 -8.31 9.97
CA ASP A 164 3.53 -9.39 10.94
C ASP A 164 2.25 -9.98 11.57
N ASP A 165 1.07 -9.76 10.96
CA ASP A 165 -0.25 -9.99 11.56
C ASP A 165 -0.48 -9.21 12.88
N GLU A 166 0.36 -8.21 13.16
CA GLU A 166 0.28 -7.33 14.34
C GLU A 166 -0.33 -5.97 14.04
N VAL A 167 -0.27 -5.53 12.79
CA VAL A 167 -0.83 -4.26 12.34
C VAL A 167 -1.62 -4.47 11.06
N LEU A 168 -2.90 -4.09 11.07
CA LEU A 168 -3.77 -4.04 9.89
C LEU A 168 -4.07 -2.58 9.56
N ARG A 169 -3.69 -2.13 8.38
CA ARG A 169 -4.04 -0.81 7.85
C ARG A 169 -4.99 -0.94 6.66
N ILE A 170 -6.06 -0.16 6.67
CA ILE A 170 -7.03 -0.04 5.58
C ILE A 170 -7.33 1.45 5.35
N GLY A 171 -7.39 1.88 4.10
CA GLY A 171 -7.70 3.28 3.80
C GLY A 171 -7.75 3.62 2.32
N SER A 172 -7.51 4.89 2.02
CA SER A 172 -7.54 5.42 0.66
C SER A 172 -6.16 5.59 0.04
N THR A 173 -5.07 5.54 0.84
CA THR A 173 -3.70 5.83 0.40
C THR A 173 -3.14 4.74 -0.50
N ASN A 174 -2.82 5.09 -1.75
CA ASN A 174 -2.00 4.26 -2.61
C ASN A 174 -0.50 4.35 -2.22
N LEU A 175 0.27 3.31 -2.54
CA LEU A 175 1.72 3.27 -2.33
C LEU A 175 2.44 4.02 -3.46
N ASN A 176 2.07 5.29 -3.64
CA ASN A 176 2.60 6.19 -4.65
C ASN A 176 2.86 7.59 -4.09
N ASN A 177 3.56 8.44 -4.85
CA ASN A 177 3.93 9.77 -4.37
C ASN A 177 2.71 10.69 -4.19
N ARG A 178 1.71 10.57 -5.06
CA ARG A 178 0.50 11.39 -4.98
C ARG A 178 -0.20 11.19 -3.65
N SER A 179 -0.50 9.95 -3.29
CA SER A 179 -1.19 9.64 -2.05
C SER A 179 -0.35 9.96 -0.80
N PHE A 180 0.98 10.08 -0.93
CA PHE A 180 1.85 10.47 0.18
C PHE A 180 2.08 11.98 0.32
N GLY A 181 1.64 12.82 -0.63
CA GLY A 181 1.93 14.25 -0.52
C GLY A 181 1.13 15.20 -1.40
N PHE A 182 0.40 14.70 -2.39
CA PHE A 182 -0.38 15.53 -3.31
C PHE A 182 -1.89 15.41 -3.08
N ASP A 183 -2.39 14.16 -2.97
CA ASP A 183 -3.81 13.89 -2.76
C ASP A 183 -4.16 13.99 -1.27
N THR A 184 -5.45 14.05 -0.97
CA THR A 184 -5.97 14.05 0.40
C THR A 184 -6.42 12.64 0.76
N GLU A 185 -5.78 12.03 1.76
CA GLU A 185 -6.01 10.64 2.14
C GLU A 185 -6.39 10.50 3.61
N CYS A 186 -7.04 9.37 3.92
CA CYS A 186 -7.34 8.98 5.29
C CYS A 186 -7.29 7.45 5.43
N ASP A 187 -6.47 6.98 6.34
CA ASP A 187 -6.30 5.58 6.64
C ASP A 187 -6.57 5.31 8.11
N VAL A 188 -6.98 4.09 8.40
CA VAL A 188 -7.10 3.55 9.76
C VAL A 188 -6.13 2.39 9.94
N ALA A 189 -5.51 2.31 11.11
CA ALA A 189 -4.62 1.23 11.47
C ALA A 189 -5.07 0.60 12.79
N ALA A 190 -5.43 -0.67 12.76
CA ALA A 190 -5.74 -1.46 13.95
C ALA A 190 -4.46 -2.15 14.46
N VAL A 191 -4.19 -2.00 15.75
CA VAL A 191 -3.02 -2.55 16.43
C VAL A 191 -3.48 -3.32 17.66
N PRO A 192 -3.88 -4.59 17.51
CA PRO A 192 -4.37 -5.39 18.62
C PRO A 192 -3.26 -5.67 19.64
N VAL A 193 -3.62 -5.61 20.91
CA VAL A 193 -2.70 -5.87 22.02
C VAL A 193 -2.79 -7.32 22.54
N THR A 194 -3.74 -8.11 22.03
CA THR A 194 -3.99 -9.49 22.43
C THR A 194 -3.62 -10.48 21.34
N ASP A 195 -3.32 -11.74 21.73
CA ASP A 195 -3.07 -12.81 20.75
C ASP A 195 -4.33 -13.13 19.94
N ALA A 196 -5.50 -13.04 20.54
CA ALA A 196 -6.78 -13.22 19.83
C ALA A 196 -6.96 -12.16 18.72
N GLY A 197 -6.59 -10.91 18.99
CA GLY A 197 -6.64 -9.84 18.00
C GLY A 197 -5.61 -10.05 16.87
N ARG A 198 -4.38 -10.49 17.18
CA ARG A 198 -3.38 -10.86 16.16
C ARG A 198 -3.87 -12.03 15.29
N ALA A 199 -4.43 -13.06 15.92
CA ALA A 199 -5.05 -14.16 15.19
C ALA A 199 -6.23 -13.72 14.31
N ALA A 200 -6.98 -12.68 14.70
CA ALA A 200 -8.05 -12.12 13.88
C ALA A 200 -7.49 -11.41 12.64
N ILE A 201 -6.39 -10.65 12.75
CA ILE A 201 -5.70 -10.07 11.58
C ILE A 201 -5.17 -11.17 10.66
N GLN A 202 -4.58 -12.23 11.21
CA GLN A 202 -4.11 -13.36 10.41
C GLN A 202 -5.27 -14.03 9.64
N ARG A 203 -6.42 -14.29 10.31
CA ARG A 203 -7.61 -14.84 9.63
C ARG A 203 -8.14 -13.88 8.54
N PHE A 204 -8.13 -12.58 8.79
CA PHE A 204 -8.48 -11.58 7.77
C PHE A 204 -7.55 -11.69 6.56
N ARG A 205 -6.24 -11.80 6.75
CA ARG A 205 -5.25 -11.99 5.68
C ARG A 205 -5.50 -13.31 4.92
N HIS A 206 -5.71 -14.41 5.63
CA HIS A 206 -6.02 -15.70 5.00
C HIS A 206 -7.32 -15.64 4.16
N ARG A 207 -8.36 -14.99 4.68
CA ARG A 207 -9.61 -14.80 3.96
C ARG A 207 -9.43 -13.96 2.70
N THR A 208 -8.62 -12.90 2.79
CA THR A 208 -8.36 -11.99 1.67
C THR A 208 -7.53 -12.70 0.59
N ILE A 209 -6.48 -13.42 0.96
CA ILE A 209 -5.68 -14.20 0.00
C ILE A 209 -6.52 -15.34 -0.58
N GLY A 210 -7.26 -16.07 0.25
CA GLY A 210 -8.18 -17.13 -0.20
C GLY A 210 -9.16 -16.63 -1.26
N HIS A 211 -9.75 -15.44 -1.05
CA HIS A 211 -10.61 -14.80 -2.06
C HIS A 211 -9.89 -14.63 -3.42
N TRP A 212 -8.64 -14.17 -3.43
CA TRP A 212 -7.88 -13.98 -4.66
C TRP A 212 -7.56 -15.28 -5.38
N ILE A 213 -7.14 -16.30 -4.65
CA ILE A 213 -6.80 -17.63 -5.23
C ILE A 213 -8.04 -18.46 -5.55
N GLY A 214 -9.20 -18.13 -4.98
CA GLY A 214 -10.46 -18.86 -5.17
C GLY A 214 -10.65 -20.04 -4.22
N GLU A 215 -9.99 -19.99 -3.07
CA GLU A 215 -10.01 -21.02 -2.03
C GLU A 215 -10.53 -20.46 -0.70
N SER A 216 -10.83 -21.31 0.25
CA SER A 216 -11.20 -20.89 1.60
C SER A 216 -10.00 -20.36 2.40
N ALA A 217 -10.28 -19.57 3.44
CA ALA A 217 -9.24 -19.11 4.37
C ALA A 217 -8.51 -20.27 5.05
N ASP A 218 -9.23 -21.38 5.37
CA ASP A 218 -8.67 -22.53 6.05
C ASP A 218 -7.74 -23.35 5.13
N GLU A 219 -8.10 -23.52 3.86
CA GLU A 219 -7.24 -24.16 2.86
C GLU A 219 -5.96 -23.38 2.64
N PHE A 220 -6.06 -22.06 2.52
CA PHE A 220 -4.87 -21.22 2.43
C PHE A 220 -4.01 -21.28 3.70
N ALA A 221 -4.63 -21.21 4.89
CA ALA A 221 -3.91 -21.32 6.16
C ALA A 221 -3.15 -22.65 6.29
N ALA A 222 -3.77 -23.77 5.88
CA ALA A 222 -3.13 -25.08 5.87
C ALA A 222 -1.92 -25.12 4.91
N ALA A 223 -2.06 -24.53 3.72
CA ALA A 223 -0.97 -24.47 2.74
C ALA A 223 0.18 -23.58 3.24
N GLU A 224 -0.10 -22.42 3.81
CA GLU A 224 0.91 -21.53 4.39
C GLU A 224 1.68 -22.20 5.53
N ALA A 225 0.98 -22.93 6.41
CA ALA A 225 1.61 -23.66 7.50
C ALA A 225 2.58 -24.76 7.05
N LEU A 226 2.35 -25.34 5.86
CA LEU A 226 3.23 -26.39 5.31
C LEU A 226 4.54 -25.83 4.75
N VAL A 227 4.52 -24.59 4.22
CA VAL A 227 5.69 -24.00 3.55
C VAL A 227 6.31 -22.87 4.35
N GLU A 228 5.64 -22.42 5.41
CA GLU A 228 6.06 -21.29 6.24
C GLU A 228 6.29 -19.98 5.45
N SER A 229 5.55 -19.83 4.32
CA SER A 229 5.64 -18.69 3.40
C SER A 229 4.29 -18.43 2.76
N ALA A 230 3.78 -17.21 2.86
CA ALA A 230 2.52 -16.81 2.22
C ALA A 230 2.64 -16.78 0.69
N GLY A 231 3.77 -16.28 0.17
CA GLY A 231 4.03 -16.20 -1.27
C GLY A 231 4.17 -17.57 -1.92
N GLU A 232 4.93 -18.49 -1.31
CA GLU A 232 5.03 -19.87 -1.78
C GLU A 232 3.69 -20.61 -1.69
N ALA A 233 2.92 -20.36 -0.62
CA ALA A 233 1.58 -20.93 -0.50
C ALA A 233 0.67 -20.48 -1.63
N ILE A 234 0.66 -19.19 -1.99
CA ILE A 234 -0.10 -18.68 -3.14
C ILE A 234 0.33 -19.38 -4.44
N GLN A 235 1.64 -19.56 -4.68
CA GLN A 235 2.15 -20.21 -5.88
C GLN A 235 1.76 -21.70 -5.99
N ARG A 236 1.49 -22.38 -4.87
CA ARG A 236 1.02 -23.77 -4.87
C ARG A 236 -0.40 -23.93 -5.40
N PHE A 237 -1.22 -22.89 -5.28
CA PHE A 237 -2.56 -22.87 -5.85
C PHE A 237 -2.49 -22.43 -7.31
N ASP A 238 -2.17 -23.38 -8.20
CA ASP A 238 -2.13 -23.13 -9.66
C ASP A 238 -3.54 -23.07 -10.24
N THR A 239 -4.33 -22.11 -9.76
CA THR A 239 -5.71 -21.89 -10.25
C THR A 239 -5.76 -20.98 -11.49
N GLY A 240 -4.62 -20.43 -11.91
CA GLY A 240 -4.54 -19.41 -12.95
C GLY A 240 -5.08 -18.03 -12.54
N ARG A 241 -5.62 -17.92 -11.30
CA ARG A 241 -6.21 -16.66 -10.79
C ARG A 241 -5.17 -15.67 -10.27
N MET A 242 -4.03 -16.14 -9.80
CA MET A 242 -2.93 -15.28 -9.33
C MET A 242 -1.71 -15.48 -10.25
N GLN A 243 -1.48 -14.52 -11.13
CA GLN A 243 -0.32 -14.54 -12.01
C GLN A 243 0.82 -13.76 -11.38
N THR A 244 2.04 -14.27 -11.50
CA THR A 244 3.23 -13.54 -11.04
C THR A 244 3.36 -12.23 -11.81
N LEU A 245 3.48 -11.14 -11.08
CA LEU A 245 3.73 -9.81 -11.61
C LEU A 245 5.24 -9.61 -11.71
N GLY A 246 5.81 -10.02 -12.84
CA GLY A 246 7.25 -9.92 -13.08
C GLY A 246 7.69 -8.51 -13.46
N ALA A 247 8.93 -8.20 -13.17
CA ALA A 247 9.58 -6.97 -13.59
C ALA A 247 10.27 -7.17 -14.95
N THR A 248 10.09 -6.19 -15.81
CA THR A 248 10.89 -6.08 -17.04
C THR A 248 11.94 -5.01 -16.87
N PRO A 249 13.20 -5.22 -17.25
CA PRO A 249 14.21 -4.16 -17.22
C PRO A 249 13.71 -2.94 -17.98
N PRO A 250 13.63 -1.76 -17.34
CA PRO A 250 13.05 -0.58 -17.97
C PRO A 250 13.92 -0.10 -19.15
N SER A 251 13.28 0.25 -20.26
CA SER A 251 13.92 0.93 -21.39
C SER A 251 14.42 2.31 -21.00
N SER A 252 15.23 2.96 -21.84
CA SER A 252 15.73 4.33 -21.57
C SER A 252 14.60 5.35 -21.46
N ILE A 253 13.52 5.18 -22.23
CA ILE A 253 12.35 6.07 -22.20
C ILE A 253 11.57 5.86 -20.90
N GLU A 254 11.35 4.61 -20.52
CA GLU A 254 10.66 4.25 -19.28
C GLU A 254 11.42 4.77 -18.06
N ARG A 255 12.75 4.65 -18.03
CA ARG A 255 13.60 5.25 -16.98
C ARG A 255 13.43 6.77 -16.90
N PHE A 256 13.33 7.45 -18.04
CA PHE A 256 13.09 8.89 -18.07
C PHE A 256 11.71 9.24 -17.48
N ILE A 257 10.65 8.51 -17.86
CA ILE A 257 9.29 8.71 -17.34
C ILE A 257 9.27 8.51 -15.82
N ALA A 258 9.87 7.45 -15.32
CA ALA A 258 9.96 7.13 -13.89
C ALA A 258 10.82 8.16 -13.13
N GLU A 259 11.96 8.59 -13.69
CA GLU A 259 12.85 9.61 -13.08
C GLU A 259 12.13 10.95 -12.90
N PHE A 260 11.34 11.37 -13.87
CA PHE A 260 10.55 12.60 -13.79
C PHE A 260 9.21 12.42 -13.08
N GLN A 261 8.85 11.18 -12.67
CA GLN A 261 7.61 10.87 -11.97
C GLN A 261 6.38 11.47 -12.68
N LEU A 262 6.34 11.36 -14.01
CA LEU A 262 5.23 11.84 -14.82
C LEU A 262 3.98 11.04 -14.44
N GLY A 263 2.91 11.72 -14.03
CA GLY A 263 1.68 11.09 -13.53
C GLY A 263 1.67 10.83 -12.01
N ASP A 264 2.81 10.83 -11.32
CA ASP A 264 2.92 10.59 -9.87
C ASP A 264 3.71 11.71 -9.14
N PRO A 265 3.25 12.97 -9.14
CA PRO A 265 3.94 14.10 -8.51
C PRO A 265 3.91 13.99 -6.98
N THR A 266 4.96 14.50 -6.32
CA THR A 266 5.09 14.51 -4.86
C THR A 266 4.40 15.68 -4.17
N SER A 267 4.01 16.70 -4.95
CA SER A 267 3.36 17.91 -4.44
C SER A 267 2.62 18.65 -5.54
N PRO A 268 1.66 19.56 -5.21
CA PRO A 268 1.02 20.42 -6.19
C PRO A 268 1.99 21.28 -7.01
N ALA A 269 3.07 21.75 -6.41
CA ALA A 269 4.10 22.55 -7.10
C ALA A 269 4.84 21.73 -8.17
N ASP A 270 5.04 20.42 -7.92
CA ASP A 270 5.71 19.50 -8.85
C ASP A 270 4.81 19.11 -10.03
N ALA A 271 3.49 19.06 -9.84
CA ALA A 271 2.54 18.68 -10.88
C ALA A 271 2.57 19.64 -12.07
N PHE A 272 2.76 20.95 -11.81
CA PHE A 272 2.75 21.98 -12.84
C PHE A 272 4.11 22.27 -13.47
N ARG A 273 5.19 21.74 -12.92
CA ARG A 273 6.57 22.02 -13.39
C ARG A 273 7.49 20.80 -13.31
N PRO A 274 7.15 19.67 -13.95
CA PRO A 274 7.93 18.45 -13.85
C PRO A 274 9.39 18.61 -14.27
N TRP A 275 9.68 19.51 -15.22
CA TRP A 275 11.06 19.84 -15.69
C TRP A 275 11.92 20.59 -14.65
N LYS A 276 11.36 21.10 -13.56
CA LYS A 276 12.12 21.74 -12.47
C LYS A 276 12.51 20.75 -11.37
N ARG A 277 12.07 19.52 -11.44
CA ARG A 277 12.47 18.48 -10.49
C ARG A 277 13.95 18.20 -10.67
N ARG A 278 14.70 18.32 -9.59
CA ARG A 278 16.06 17.79 -9.57
C ARG A 278 15.93 16.27 -9.47
N SER A 279 16.57 15.55 -10.39
CA SER A 279 16.70 14.09 -10.31
C SER A 279 17.15 13.67 -8.90
N PRO A 280 16.59 12.60 -8.32
CA PRO A 280 17.03 12.06 -7.03
C PRO A 280 18.55 11.81 -6.99
N SER A 281 19.17 11.46 -8.11
CA SER A 281 20.63 11.28 -8.26
C SER A 281 21.45 12.53 -7.98
N HIS A 282 20.85 13.72 -8.08
CA HIS A 282 21.53 15.00 -7.78
C HIS A 282 21.31 15.52 -6.36
N ARG A 283 20.37 14.95 -5.59
CA ARG A 283 20.14 15.38 -4.20
C ARG A 283 21.24 14.95 -3.23
N ASN A 284 22.03 13.95 -3.56
CA ASN A 284 23.09 13.39 -2.70
C ASN A 284 24.53 13.78 -3.10
N ARG A 285 24.72 14.74 -3.99
CA ARG A 285 26.08 15.29 -4.20
C ARG A 285 26.36 16.35 -3.14
N PRO A 286 27.38 16.17 -2.27
CA PRO A 286 27.80 17.23 -1.37
C PRO A 286 28.18 18.46 -2.21
N ARG A 287 27.72 19.65 -1.79
CA ARG A 287 28.20 20.90 -2.37
C ARG A 287 29.68 20.99 -2.08
N ILE A 288 30.50 20.82 -3.09
CA ILE A 288 31.93 21.18 -2.99
C ILE A 288 31.93 22.72 -2.92
N SER A 289 32.19 23.24 -1.72
CA SER A 289 32.46 24.66 -1.51
C SER A 289 33.79 24.97 -2.19
N SER A 290 33.71 25.77 -3.23
CA SER A 290 34.86 26.48 -3.81
C SER A 290 35.24 27.68 -2.97
#